data_eb4b5a4f006beffdf132979842d830cf
#
_entry.id   eb4b5a4f006beffdf132979842d830cf
#
_cell.length_a   1.000
_cell.length_b   1.000
_cell.length_c   1.000
_cell.angle_alpha   90.00
_cell.angle_beta   90.00
_cell.angle_gamma   90.00
#
_symmetry.space_group_name_H-M   'P 1'
#
loop_
_entity.id
_entity.type
_entity.pdbx_description
1 polymer ?
#
loop_
_entity_poly.entity_id
_entity_poly.type
_entity_poly.pdbx_seq_one_letter_code
_entity_poly.pdbx_strand_id
1 'polypeptide(L)' 'MRSWHFVGICGIGMSALAQFAAAMQIRVTGSDRALDNPENAALKAMLEAQNIELFKQDGSRFDSGNSPVDAVV' A
#
# COMPACT_ATOMS: atom_id res chain seq x y z
N MET A 1 -2.08 -17.26 3.07
CA MET A 1 -2.08 -15.84 3.46
C MET A 1 -2.70 -15.00 2.35
N ARG A 2 -3.60 -14.09 2.69
CA ARG A 2 -4.20 -13.21 1.70
C ARG A 2 -3.27 -12.04 1.43
N SER A 3 -3.35 -11.53 0.21
CA SER A 3 -2.50 -10.43 -0.23
C SER A 3 -3.37 -9.40 -0.95
N TRP A 4 -3.39 -8.17 -0.45
CA TRP A 4 -4.18 -7.09 -1.02
C TRP A 4 -3.27 -5.94 -1.42
N HIS A 5 -3.58 -5.33 -2.55
CA HIS A 5 -2.87 -4.15 -3.02
C HIS A 5 -3.80 -2.95 -3.04
N PHE A 6 -3.37 -1.86 -2.43
CA PHE A 6 -4.17 -0.63 -2.34
C PHE A 6 -3.60 0.42 -3.29
N VAL A 7 -4.38 0.83 -4.26
CA VAL A 7 -4.00 1.91 -5.18
C VAL A 7 -4.42 3.23 -4.54
N GLY A 8 -3.51 4.21 -4.47
CA GLY A 8 -3.79 5.47 -3.80
C GLY A 8 -3.78 5.34 -2.29
N ILE A 9 -2.85 4.55 -1.75
CA ILE A 9 -2.84 4.18 -0.33
C ILE A 9 -2.68 5.37 0.61
N CYS A 10 -2.13 6.49 0.14
CA CYS A 10 -1.98 7.69 0.97
C CYS A 10 -3.28 8.48 1.15
N GLY A 11 -4.34 8.09 0.44
CA GLY A 11 -5.64 8.71 0.63
C GLY A 11 -6.17 8.41 2.03
N ILE A 12 -6.95 9.34 2.59
CA ILE A 12 -7.41 9.23 3.98
C ILE A 12 -8.14 7.92 4.26
N GLY A 13 -9.13 7.60 3.45
CA GLY A 13 -9.88 6.36 3.64
C GLY A 13 -9.07 5.12 3.31
N MET A 14 -8.19 5.22 2.31
CA MET A 14 -7.39 4.08 1.86
C MET A 14 -6.34 3.69 2.87
N SER A 15 -5.67 4.65 3.49
CA SER A 15 -4.66 4.33 4.49
C SER A 15 -5.27 3.66 5.71
N ALA A 16 -6.45 4.09 6.12
CA ALA A 16 -7.15 3.47 7.24
C ALA A 16 -7.52 2.02 6.92
N LEU A 17 -8.01 1.79 5.70
CA LEU A 17 -8.39 0.46 5.27
C LEU A 17 -7.18 -0.47 5.17
N ALA A 18 -6.07 0.05 4.69
CA ALA A 18 -4.84 -0.73 4.60
C ALA A 18 -4.34 -1.15 5.97
N GLN A 19 -4.40 -0.25 6.95
CA GLN A 19 -4.01 -0.57 8.32
C GLN A 19 -4.92 -1.62 8.93
N PHE A 20 -6.21 -1.53 8.65
CA PHE A 20 -7.16 -2.52 9.12
C PHE A 20 -6.84 -3.90 8.55
N ALA A 21 -6.56 -3.96 7.25
CA ALA A 21 -6.21 -5.21 6.59
C ALA A 21 -4.92 -5.80 7.18
N ALA A 22 -3.93 -4.95 7.42
CA ALA A 22 -2.67 -5.40 8.02
C ALA A 22 -2.89 -5.95 9.42
N ALA A 23 -3.78 -5.34 10.19
CA ALA A 23 -4.10 -5.82 11.54
C ALA A 23 -4.79 -7.19 11.49
N MET A 24 -5.44 -7.52 10.40
CA MET A 24 -6.06 -8.82 10.20
C MET A 24 -5.11 -9.85 9.58
N GLN A 25 -3.83 -9.54 9.57
CA GLN A 25 -2.78 -10.43 9.06
C GLN A 25 -2.88 -10.67 7.55
N ILE A 26 -3.47 -9.73 6.84
CA ILE A 26 -3.46 -9.74 5.38
C ILE A 26 -2.15 -9.10 4.95
N ARG A 27 -1.48 -9.70 3.97
CA ARG A 27 -0.28 -9.09 3.41
C ARG A 27 -0.71 -7.89 2.58
N VAL A 28 -0.26 -6.71 2.97
CA VAL A 28 -0.68 -5.46 2.35
C VAL A 28 0.47 -4.84 1.59
N THR A 29 0.18 -4.45 0.36
CA THR A 29 1.07 -3.59 -0.42
C THR A 29 0.25 -2.38 -0.85
N GLY A 30 0.92 -1.31 -1.21
CA GLY A 30 0.22 -0.12 -1.65
C GLY A 30 1.05 0.71 -2.60
N SER A 31 0.37 1.50 -3.41
CA SER A 31 1.03 2.44 -4.31
C SER A 31 0.35 3.79 -4.23
N ASP A 32 1.10 4.85 -4.48
CA ASP A 32 0.56 6.19 -4.51
C ASP A 32 1.49 7.11 -5.28
N ARG A 33 0.90 8.03 -6.06
CA ARG A 33 1.66 9.02 -6.79
C ARG A 33 2.33 10.02 -5.87
N ALA A 34 1.72 10.26 -4.74
CA ALA A 34 2.20 11.24 -3.77
C ALA A 34 3.08 10.62 -2.69
N LEU A 35 3.58 9.40 -2.92
CA LEU A 35 4.35 8.68 -1.92
C LEU A 35 5.59 9.47 -1.47
N ASP A 36 6.23 10.18 -2.39
CA ASP A 36 7.42 10.97 -2.10
C ASP A 36 7.11 12.38 -1.61
N ASN A 37 5.84 12.72 -1.50
CA ASN A 37 5.43 14.05 -1.06
C ASN A 37 5.79 14.22 0.43
N PRO A 38 6.47 15.31 0.81
CA PRO A 38 6.83 15.54 2.22
C PRO A 38 5.65 15.49 3.18
N GLU A 39 4.46 15.86 2.73
CA GLU A 39 3.26 15.79 3.56
C GLU A 39 2.94 14.37 3.99
N ASN A 40 3.36 13.40 3.21
CA ASN A 40 3.06 11.99 3.46
C ASN A 40 4.18 11.25 4.17
N ALA A 41 5.25 11.94 4.55
CA ALA A 41 6.41 11.27 5.15
C ALA A 41 6.05 10.52 6.43
N ALA A 42 5.28 11.15 7.29
CA ALA A 42 4.86 10.50 8.55
C ALA A 42 3.93 9.31 8.29
N LEU A 43 3.01 9.48 7.34
CA LEU A 43 2.09 8.40 6.98
C LEU A 43 2.84 7.23 6.38
N LYS A 44 3.79 7.51 5.50
CA LYS A 44 4.63 6.47 4.89
C LYS A 44 5.37 5.69 5.96
N ALA A 45 5.99 6.37 6.91
CA ALA A 45 6.70 5.71 7.98
C ALA A 45 5.78 4.84 8.82
N MET A 46 4.58 5.33 9.10
CA MET A 46 3.60 4.57 9.87
C MET A 46 3.16 3.31 9.15
N LEU A 47 2.91 3.41 7.84
CA LEU A 47 2.51 2.24 7.06
C LEU A 47 3.63 1.22 6.98
N GLU A 48 4.86 1.67 6.77
CA GLU A 48 6.01 0.78 6.71
C GLU A 48 6.25 0.08 8.05
N ALA A 49 5.97 0.76 9.16
CA ALA A 49 6.10 0.17 10.48
C ALA A 49 5.13 -0.99 10.69
N GLN A 50 4.09 -1.07 9.89
CA GLN A 50 3.12 -2.17 9.94
C GLN A 50 3.40 -3.23 8.89
N ASN A 51 4.61 -3.24 8.32
CA ASN A 51 5.03 -4.18 7.29
C ASN A 51 4.26 -4.05 5.98
N ILE A 52 3.75 -2.87 5.69
CA ILE A 52 3.09 -2.58 4.43
C ILE A 52 4.16 -2.12 3.45
N GLU A 53 4.32 -2.83 2.34
CA GLU A 53 5.25 -2.43 1.31
C GLU A 53 4.65 -1.35 0.43
N LEU A 54 5.40 -0.30 0.19
CA LEU A 54 4.93 0.85 -0.57
C LEU A 54 5.73 1.02 -1.86
N PHE A 55 5.00 1.37 -2.92
CA PHE A 55 5.58 1.55 -4.24
C PHE A 55 5.09 2.87 -4.83
N LYS A 56 5.97 3.55 -5.54
CA LYS A 56 5.56 4.73 -6.27
C LYS A 56 4.65 4.31 -7.42
N GLN A 57 3.55 5.01 -7.61
CA GLN A 57 2.56 4.65 -8.61
C GLN A 57 3.01 5.14 -9.98
N ASP A 58 3.84 4.37 -10.64
CA ASP A 58 4.36 4.65 -11.97
C ASP A 58 4.03 3.56 -12.99
N GLY A 59 3.27 2.56 -12.55
CA GLY A 59 2.86 1.46 -13.41
C GLY A 59 3.78 0.25 -13.37
N SER A 60 5.01 0.42 -12.93
CA SER A 60 5.99 -0.67 -13.00
C SER A 60 5.62 -1.85 -12.11
N ARG A 61 4.94 -1.60 -11.02
CA ARG A 61 4.53 -2.65 -10.07
C ARG A 61 3.66 -3.70 -10.73
N PHE A 62 2.73 -3.25 -11.56
CA PHE A 62 1.81 -4.17 -12.22
C PHE A 62 2.42 -4.81 -13.46
N ASP A 63 3.35 -4.12 -14.07
CA ASP A 63 4.01 -4.63 -15.26
C ASP A 63 4.80 -5.88 -14.99
N SER A 64 5.30 -6.03 -13.79
CA SER A 64 6.11 -7.18 -13.44
C SER A 64 5.32 -8.48 -13.38
N GLY A 65 4.08 -8.41 -12.94
CA GLY A 65 3.25 -9.59 -12.76
C GLY A 65 3.80 -10.59 -11.78
N ASN A 66 4.76 -10.20 -10.98
CA ASN A 66 5.52 -11.12 -10.14
C ASN A 66 4.87 -11.43 -8.81
N SER A 67 3.96 -10.60 -8.39
CA SER A 67 3.37 -10.75 -7.05
C SER A 67 1.87 -10.83 -7.18
N PRO A 68 1.34 -12.04 -7.30
CA PRO A 68 -0.10 -12.18 -7.37
C PRO A 68 -0.74 -11.63 -6.10
N VAL A 69 -1.83 -10.93 -6.25
CA VAL A 69 -2.59 -10.40 -5.14
C VAL A 69 -4.01 -10.92 -5.22
N ASP A 70 -4.63 -11.13 -4.07
CA ASP A 70 -6.00 -11.61 -4.02
C ASP A 70 -7.00 -10.52 -4.35
N ALA A 71 -6.66 -9.27 -4.07
CA ALA A 71 -7.54 -8.15 -4.33
C ALA A 71 -6.75 -6.87 -4.57
N VAL A 72 -7.30 -6.02 -5.42
CA VAL A 72 -6.80 -4.66 -5.64
C VAL A 72 -7.90 -3.71 -5.20
N VAL A 73 -7.53 -2.79 -4.35
CA VAL A 73 -8.51 -1.86 -3.76
C VAL A 73 -8.28 -0.44 -4.23
#